data_95e5565d56dd9e4eb14ec03cbf8cbb91
#
_entry.id   95e5565d56dd9e4eb14ec03cbf8cbb91
#
_cell.length_a   1.000
_cell.length_b   1.000
_cell.length_c   1.000
_cell.angle_alpha   90.00
_cell.angle_beta   90.00
_cell.angle_gamma   90.00
#
_symmetry.space_group_name_H-M   'P 1'
#
loop_
_entity.id
_entity.type
_entity.pdbx_description
1 polymer ?
#
loop_
_entity_poly.entity_id
_entity_poly.type
_entity_poly.pdbx_seq_one_letter_code
_entity_poly.pdbx_strand_id
1 'polypeptide(L)'
;MATPSAQDALTAEDLLAVRRKLEQHLAHHAHQVSSLTKKDVLDLGQLQHEVHVEDECRAKRLFVVDGFAGADPEYRIKVRMIATRAYHALFMQNILLTPTVSELQTFEPDFTIYNAGLFSANRFAEGVSSQTSVALHLGRGEMVILGTQYAGELHKGIFTYMNYVMPAKGVLPLHASCIVGSAKSNNDVTMLLGLTATGKTALVATTAGQLLADDEVLWTPNGVSGVLGGCYVRCKDIDTDPCQTFVEAMVYGSVMENVVLDKATRQVYFYDTTLTDNTRCTYPLAYLERGMKGLPSVCLHPKHFIMLVNDTFGVFPPVARLSLRQAIFYFLSGFTCKEATVEKGSNGTVPELQRRIVTFSACSGCPFLPLHPTVYSGILEEKIRQHATTVWLMNTGWVGGPAYGISSSTGEKVPLEISRRIVNAIHDGTMNECPFKALPVFDLEIPVAFGGVPEEMLSPLQAWTRRTGDPTKFESEARHVASLFVDNFKQFEGSVSSEVASVLTSAPHANGTPSPLS
;
A
#
# COMPACT_ATOMS: atom_id res chain seq x y z
N MET A 1 -18.49 20.95 -24.73
CA MET A 1 -17.39 20.60 -23.82
C MET A 1 -16.43 21.76 -23.83
N ALA A 2 -16.44 22.59 -22.82
CA ALA A 2 -15.53 23.71 -22.70
C ALA A 2 -14.12 23.17 -22.46
N THR A 3 -13.17 23.56 -23.30
CA THR A 3 -11.74 23.41 -23.04
C THR A 3 -11.43 24.02 -21.68
N PRO A 4 -10.65 23.35 -20.78
CA PRO A 4 -10.19 23.99 -19.57
C PRO A 4 -9.45 25.26 -19.99
N SER A 5 -9.91 26.41 -19.49
CA SER A 5 -9.18 27.67 -19.63
C SER A 5 -7.75 27.40 -19.17
N ALA A 6 -6.78 27.84 -19.95
CA ALA A 6 -5.39 27.85 -19.56
C ALA A 6 -5.31 28.46 -18.15
N GLN A 7 -5.09 27.63 -17.13
CA GLN A 7 -4.75 28.11 -15.79
C GLN A 7 -3.55 29.01 -15.99
N ASP A 8 -3.66 30.23 -15.53
CA ASP A 8 -2.75 31.32 -15.80
C ASP A 8 -1.29 30.87 -15.68
N ALA A 9 -0.54 31.06 -16.74
CA ALA A 9 0.89 30.82 -16.71
C ALA A 9 1.47 31.75 -15.62
N LEU A 10 2.07 31.15 -14.58
CA LEU A 10 2.75 31.89 -13.54
C LEU A 10 3.67 32.93 -14.19
N THR A 11 3.57 34.16 -13.75
CA THR A 11 4.41 35.26 -14.23
C THR A 11 5.85 35.03 -13.79
N ALA A 12 6.80 35.72 -14.42
CA ALA A 12 8.20 35.71 -13.95
C ALA A 12 8.34 36.18 -12.49
N GLU A 13 7.43 37.04 -12.02
CA GLU A 13 7.36 37.49 -10.63
C GLU A 13 6.87 36.38 -9.68
N ASP A 14 5.90 35.56 -10.11
CA ASP A 14 5.41 34.43 -9.32
C ASP A 14 6.51 33.36 -9.17
N LEU A 15 7.28 33.13 -10.23
CA LEU A 15 8.43 32.24 -10.22
C LEU A 15 9.54 32.74 -9.28
N LEU A 16 9.80 34.06 -9.31
CA LEU A 16 10.73 34.71 -8.36
C LEU A 16 10.21 34.64 -6.92
N ALA A 17 8.90 34.75 -6.71
CA ALA A 17 8.29 34.63 -5.38
C ALA A 17 8.38 33.18 -4.85
N VAL A 18 8.11 32.16 -5.69
CA VAL A 18 8.29 30.75 -5.36
C VAL A 18 9.78 30.47 -5.06
N ARG A 19 10.67 31.00 -5.86
CA ARG A 19 12.12 30.89 -5.64
C ARG A 19 12.54 31.54 -4.32
N ARG A 20 12.14 32.77 -4.04
CA ARG A 20 12.46 33.47 -2.78
C ARG A 20 11.91 32.73 -1.56
N LYS A 21 10.70 32.16 -1.65
CA LYS A 21 10.14 31.31 -0.60
C LYS A 21 10.97 30.05 -0.41
N LEU A 22 11.41 29.40 -1.49
CA LEU A 22 12.29 28.23 -1.42
C LEU A 22 13.64 28.58 -0.81
N GLU A 23 14.28 29.69 -1.24
CA GLU A 23 15.55 30.19 -0.72
C GLU A 23 15.45 30.60 0.76
N GLN A 24 14.39 31.33 1.14
CA GLN A 24 14.12 31.69 2.53
C GLN A 24 13.85 30.46 3.39
N HIS A 25 13.18 29.46 2.82
CA HIS A 25 12.88 28.22 3.46
C HIS A 25 14.15 27.40 3.74
N LEU A 26 14.99 27.23 2.73
CA LEU A 26 16.29 26.56 2.84
C LEU A 26 17.23 27.28 3.81
N ALA A 27 17.26 28.62 3.75
CA ALA A 27 18.06 29.43 4.67
C ALA A 27 17.56 29.39 6.12
N HIS A 28 16.23 29.33 6.32
CA HIS A 28 15.63 29.25 7.66
C HIS A 28 15.85 27.87 8.30
N HIS A 29 15.85 26.81 7.51
CA HIS A 29 16.22 25.47 7.96
C HIS A 29 17.65 25.38 8.47
N ALA A 30 18.57 26.14 7.88
CA ALA A 30 19.96 26.23 8.33
C ALA A 30 20.10 26.61 9.80
N HIS A 31 19.16 27.37 10.32
CA HIS A 31 19.20 27.88 11.70
C HIS A 31 18.37 27.05 12.70
N GLN A 32 17.40 26.25 12.27
CA GLN A 32 16.46 25.57 13.18
C GLN A 32 16.78 24.11 13.47
N VAL A 33 17.62 23.45 12.68
CA VAL A 33 17.95 22.04 12.87
C VAL A 33 19.33 21.92 13.48
N SER A 34 19.39 21.92 14.81
CA SER A 34 20.64 21.78 15.59
C SER A 34 21.33 20.41 15.44
N SER A 35 20.73 19.46 14.73
CA SER A 35 21.28 18.13 14.43
C SER A 35 21.74 17.96 12.98
N LEU A 36 21.36 18.84 12.07
CA LEU A 36 21.92 18.90 10.72
C LEU A 36 23.19 19.75 10.76
N THR A 37 24.24 19.26 10.13
CA THR A 37 25.49 20.00 10.07
C THR A 37 25.37 21.19 9.10
N LYS A 38 26.20 22.21 9.28
CA LYS A 38 26.31 23.34 8.33
C LYS A 38 26.50 22.88 6.88
N LYS A 39 27.02 21.68 6.70
CA LYS A 39 27.29 21.05 5.42
C LYS A 39 26.00 20.53 4.74
N ASP A 40 25.08 19.90 5.51
CA ASP A 40 23.79 19.41 4.97
C ASP A 40 22.96 20.54 4.39
N VAL A 41 23.06 21.70 5.02
CA VAL A 41 22.37 22.91 4.58
C VAL A 41 23.07 23.58 3.41
N LEU A 42 24.40 23.55 3.37
CA LEU A 42 25.18 24.05 2.24
C LEU A 42 24.93 23.20 0.99
N ASP A 43 24.71 21.89 1.15
CA ASP A 43 24.48 20.99 0.03
C ASP A 43 23.05 21.10 -0.50
N LEU A 44 22.06 21.38 0.33
CA LEU A 44 20.74 21.88 -0.10
C LEU A 44 20.86 23.30 -0.72
N GLY A 45 21.79 24.11 -0.23
CA GLY A 45 22.11 25.43 -0.76
C GLY A 45 22.95 25.44 -2.03
N GLN A 46 23.66 24.36 -2.37
CA GLN A 46 24.35 24.19 -3.65
C GLN A 46 23.38 23.98 -4.82
N LEU A 47 22.11 23.62 -4.56
CA LEU A 47 21.05 23.88 -5.51
C LEU A 47 20.98 25.35 -5.95
N GLN A 48 21.52 26.28 -5.15
CA GLN A 48 21.64 27.70 -5.47
C GLN A 48 22.84 28.04 -6.34
N HIS A 49 23.87 27.21 -6.40
CA HIS A 49 25.13 27.54 -7.09
C HIS A 49 25.19 27.11 -8.57
N GLU A 50 24.26 26.30 -9.02
CA GLU A 50 24.19 26.03 -10.44
C GLU A 50 23.36 27.11 -11.14
N VAL A 51 24.03 28.20 -11.47
CA VAL A 51 23.53 29.32 -12.29
C VAL A 51 22.88 28.85 -13.59
N HIS A 52 23.22 27.66 -14.10
CA HIS A 52 22.53 26.99 -15.20
C HIS A 52 21.08 26.62 -14.90
N VAL A 53 20.72 26.42 -13.64
CA VAL A 53 19.33 26.20 -13.22
C VAL A 53 18.50 27.46 -13.43
N GLU A 54 19.05 28.63 -13.19
CA GLU A 54 18.33 29.89 -13.37
C GLU A 54 17.95 30.11 -14.83
N ASP A 55 18.86 29.85 -15.75
CA ASP A 55 18.59 30.04 -17.19
C ASP A 55 17.66 28.95 -17.74
N GLU A 56 17.80 27.70 -17.29
CA GLU A 56 16.89 26.64 -17.67
C GLU A 56 15.49 26.76 -17.02
N CYS A 57 15.38 27.21 -15.78
CA CYS A 57 14.09 27.46 -15.14
C CYS A 57 13.43 28.76 -15.60
N ARG A 58 14.19 29.79 -15.92
CA ARG A 58 13.67 31.06 -16.52
C ARG A 58 12.98 30.82 -17.86
N ALA A 59 13.36 29.79 -18.60
CA ALA A 59 12.77 29.44 -19.90
C ALA A 59 11.73 28.33 -19.80
N LYS A 60 11.54 27.66 -18.64
CA LYS A 60 10.62 26.51 -18.52
C LYS A 60 9.29 26.92 -17.87
N ARG A 61 8.21 26.45 -18.48
CA ARG A 61 6.87 26.53 -17.92
C ARG A 61 6.77 25.61 -16.71
N LEU A 62 6.31 26.14 -15.58
CA LEU A 62 5.92 25.34 -14.42
C LEU A 62 4.45 24.95 -14.51
N PHE A 63 4.12 23.78 -14.01
CA PHE A 63 2.79 23.25 -13.93
C PHE A 63 2.39 23.17 -12.46
N VAL A 64 1.28 23.80 -12.10
CA VAL A 64 0.74 23.82 -10.74
C VAL A 64 -0.60 23.10 -10.75
N VAL A 65 -0.79 22.21 -9.78
CA VAL A 65 -2.07 21.52 -9.57
C VAL A 65 -2.44 21.63 -8.11
N ASP A 66 -3.63 22.16 -7.86
CA ASP A 66 -4.28 22.21 -6.56
C ASP A 66 -5.39 21.17 -6.51
N GLY A 67 -5.47 20.45 -5.39
CA GLY A 67 -6.47 19.41 -5.19
C GLY A 67 -6.57 18.97 -3.74
N PHE A 68 -7.52 18.09 -3.47
CA PHE A 68 -7.68 17.51 -2.13
C PHE A 68 -7.20 16.06 -2.10
N ALA A 69 -6.64 15.64 -0.96
CA ALA A 69 -6.46 14.27 -0.58
C ALA A 69 -7.32 13.97 0.66
N GLY A 70 -8.06 12.85 0.61
CA GLY A 70 -9.10 12.52 1.57
C GLY A 70 -10.49 12.95 1.08
N ALA A 71 -11.36 11.96 0.83
CA ALA A 71 -12.71 12.22 0.35
C ALA A 71 -13.66 12.73 1.45
N ASP A 72 -13.34 12.45 2.74
CA ASP A 72 -14.07 13.01 3.88
C ASP A 72 -13.74 14.51 4.04
N PRO A 73 -14.71 15.43 3.87
CA PRO A 73 -14.47 16.86 3.96
C PRO A 73 -13.88 17.35 5.29
N GLU A 74 -14.12 16.63 6.39
CA GLU A 74 -13.61 16.97 7.73
C GLU A 74 -12.12 16.58 7.88
N TYR A 75 -11.69 15.53 7.18
CA TYR A 75 -10.34 14.95 7.32
C TYR A 75 -9.50 15.05 6.05
N ARG A 76 -9.94 15.81 5.06
CA ARG A 76 -9.17 16.07 3.84
C ARG A 76 -8.06 17.09 4.08
N ILE A 77 -7.01 17.02 3.27
CA ILE A 77 -5.95 18.02 3.19
C ILE A 77 -5.92 18.68 1.82
N LYS A 78 -5.50 19.94 1.78
CA LYS A 78 -5.28 20.72 0.55
C LYS A 78 -3.85 20.48 0.09
N VAL A 79 -3.70 19.98 -1.14
CA VAL A 79 -2.41 19.64 -1.72
C VAL A 79 -2.13 20.54 -2.91
N ARG A 80 -0.94 21.16 -2.93
CA ARG A 80 -0.40 21.87 -4.10
C ARG A 80 0.81 21.15 -4.63
N MET A 81 0.83 20.80 -5.91
CA MET A 81 1.99 20.26 -6.59
C MET A 81 2.51 21.27 -7.61
N ILE A 82 3.82 21.52 -7.58
CA ILE A 82 4.54 22.37 -8.52
C ILE A 82 5.59 21.51 -9.23
N ALA A 83 5.51 21.38 -10.55
CA ALA A 83 6.39 20.51 -11.32
C ALA A 83 6.87 21.17 -12.63
N THR A 84 8.02 20.71 -13.13
CA THR A 84 8.59 21.14 -14.41
C THR A 84 8.04 20.38 -15.62
N ARG A 85 7.22 19.35 -15.40
CA ARG A 85 6.68 18.50 -16.47
C ARG A 85 5.17 18.38 -16.45
N ALA A 86 4.56 18.53 -17.62
CA ALA A 86 3.11 18.44 -17.81
C ALA A 86 2.53 17.09 -17.40
N TYR A 87 3.24 15.97 -17.62
CA TYR A 87 2.71 14.65 -17.27
C TYR A 87 2.52 14.46 -15.76
N HIS A 88 3.35 15.10 -14.91
CA HIS A 88 3.14 15.12 -13.47
C HIS A 88 1.85 15.86 -13.09
N ALA A 89 1.53 16.94 -13.81
CA ALA A 89 0.27 17.66 -13.61
C ALA A 89 -0.93 16.79 -14.00
N LEU A 90 -0.88 16.12 -15.14
CA LEU A 90 -1.92 15.17 -15.55
C LEU A 90 -2.06 14.01 -14.57
N PHE A 91 -0.93 13.47 -14.09
CA PHE A 91 -0.93 12.46 -13.05
C PHE A 91 -1.69 12.94 -11.80
N MET A 92 -1.35 14.14 -11.31
CA MET A 92 -1.98 14.69 -10.10
C MET A 92 -3.46 15.03 -10.30
N GLN A 93 -3.86 15.45 -11.51
CA GLN A 93 -5.28 15.65 -11.86
C GLN A 93 -6.06 14.33 -11.85
N ASN A 94 -5.43 13.21 -12.23
CA ASN A 94 -6.05 11.90 -12.16
C ASN A 94 -6.15 11.38 -10.72
N ILE A 95 -5.23 11.77 -9.86
CA ILE A 95 -5.07 11.23 -8.49
C ILE A 95 -5.81 12.06 -7.45
N LEU A 96 -5.71 13.40 -7.50
CA LEU A 96 -6.34 14.27 -6.50
C LEU A 96 -7.85 14.43 -6.74
N LEU A 97 -8.56 14.69 -5.67
CA LEU A 97 -9.95 15.14 -5.74
C LEU A 97 -10.00 16.60 -6.21
N THR A 98 -10.83 16.88 -7.20
CA THR A 98 -10.89 18.19 -7.85
C THR A 98 -11.65 19.21 -6.98
N PRO A 99 -11.03 20.36 -6.64
CA PRO A 99 -11.73 21.45 -5.96
C PRO A 99 -12.76 22.12 -6.86
N THR A 100 -13.78 22.70 -6.27
CA THR A 100 -14.69 23.61 -6.95
C THR A 100 -14.01 24.94 -7.25
N VAL A 101 -14.54 25.72 -8.20
CA VAL A 101 -14.03 27.06 -8.54
C VAL A 101 -13.98 27.98 -7.31
N SER A 102 -14.99 27.91 -6.44
CA SER A 102 -15.05 28.71 -5.21
C SER A 102 -13.97 28.30 -4.20
N GLU A 103 -13.65 27.00 -4.08
CA GLU A 103 -12.59 26.51 -3.20
C GLU A 103 -11.21 26.92 -3.69
N LEU A 104 -11.00 27.01 -5.02
CA LEU A 104 -9.74 27.47 -5.60
C LEU A 104 -9.46 28.94 -5.32
N GLN A 105 -10.47 29.81 -5.18
CA GLN A 105 -10.28 31.24 -4.90
C GLN A 105 -9.59 31.52 -3.55
N THR A 106 -9.74 30.61 -2.59
CA THR A 106 -9.18 30.73 -1.23
C THR A 106 -8.27 29.53 -0.90
N PHE A 107 -7.64 28.96 -1.91
CA PHE A 107 -6.86 27.73 -1.74
C PHE A 107 -5.49 28.03 -1.11
N GLU A 108 -5.36 27.74 0.16
CA GLU A 108 -4.08 27.70 0.86
C GLU A 108 -3.71 26.23 1.14
N PRO A 109 -2.59 25.72 0.62
CA PRO A 109 -2.24 24.31 0.75
C PRO A 109 -1.80 23.97 2.18
N ASP A 110 -2.27 22.81 2.67
CA ASP A 110 -1.74 22.17 3.88
C ASP A 110 -0.44 21.40 3.58
N PHE A 111 -0.28 20.96 2.32
CA PHE A 111 0.88 20.21 1.85
C PHE A 111 1.29 20.67 0.45
N THR A 112 2.57 21.07 0.30
CA THR A 112 3.12 21.52 -0.97
C THR A 112 4.23 20.58 -1.45
N ILE A 113 4.15 20.14 -2.70
CA ILE A 113 5.12 19.28 -3.35
C ILE A 113 5.86 20.07 -4.42
N TYR A 114 7.18 20.15 -4.30
CA TYR A 114 8.08 20.72 -5.29
C TYR A 114 8.77 19.58 -6.04
N ASN A 115 8.40 19.35 -7.29
CA ASN A 115 9.00 18.31 -8.12
C ASN A 115 9.97 18.90 -9.13
N ALA A 116 11.26 18.78 -8.81
CA ALA A 116 12.37 19.14 -9.67
C ALA A 116 13.15 17.89 -10.12
N GLY A 117 12.44 16.87 -10.60
CA GLY A 117 12.98 15.54 -10.90
C GLY A 117 14.07 15.50 -11.98
N LEU A 118 14.24 16.57 -12.77
CA LEU A 118 15.37 16.72 -13.72
C LEU A 118 16.67 17.09 -13.03
N PHE A 119 16.60 17.58 -11.79
CA PHE A 119 17.76 17.93 -10.99
C PHE A 119 18.26 16.73 -10.23
N SER A 120 19.50 16.36 -10.42
CA SER A 120 20.15 15.33 -9.62
C SER A 120 20.41 15.85 -8.21
N ALA A 121 20.08 15.07 -7.20
CA ALA A 121 20.50 15.33 -5.84
C ALA A 121 22.04 15.22 -5.72
N ASN A 122 22.63 15.98 -4.81
CA ASN A 122 24.05 15.89 -4.57
C ASN A 122 24.37 14.62 -3.74
N ARG A 123 24.82 13.56 -4.42
CA ARG A 123 25.18 12.27 -3.79
C ARG A 123 26.35 12.35 -2.80
N PHE A 124 27.07 13.46 -2.75
CA PHE A 124 28.19 13.69 -1.83
C PHE A 124 27.74 14.42 -0.55
N ALA A 125 26.46 14.82 -0.49
CA ALA A 125 25.89 15.39 0.71
C ALA A 125 25.69 14.30 1.76
N GLU A 126 25.84 14.66 3.04
CA GLU A 126 25.60 13.74 4.16
C GLU A 126 24.14 13.26 4.15
N GLY A 127 23.92 11.95 4.28
CA GLY A 127 22.60 11.34 4.23
C GLY A 127 22.03 11.10 2.81
N VAL A 128 22.71 11.54 1.75
CA VAL A 128 22.30 11.33 0.35
C VAL A 128 23.20 10.29 -0.30
N SER A 129 22.63 9.11 -0.57
CA SER A 129 23.38 7.96 -1.12
C SER A 129 23.32 7.87 -2.66
N SER A 130 22.44 8.64 -3.31
CA SER A 130 22.21 8.56 -4.76
C SER A 130 21.94 9.94 -5.37
N GLN A 131 21.77 9.99 -6.69
CA GLN A 131 21.34 11.20 -7.39
C GLN A 131 19.84 11.48 -7.25
N THR A 132 19.10 10.60 -6.58
CA THR A 132 17.68 10.75 -6.27
C THR A 132 17.51 11.08 -4.80
N SER A 133 16.71 12.09 -4.50
CA SER A 133 16.33 12.45 -3.14
C SER A 133 14.85 12.83 -3.08
N VAL A 134 14.15 12.31 -2.07
CA VAL A 134 12.79 12.68 -1.71
C VAL A 134 12.83 13.13 -0.25
N ALA A 135 12.70 14.42 -0.02
CA ALA A 135 12.79 15.02 1.29
C ALA A 135 11.43 15.58 1.73
N LEU A 136 10.94 15.15 2.89
CA LEU A 136 9.70 15.63 3.49
C LEU A 136 9.99 16.42 4.76
N HIS A 137 9.36 17.58 4.89
CA HIS A 137 9.31 18.33 6.12
C HIS A 137 7.88 18.29 6.68
N LEU A 138 7.62 17.30 7.55
CA LEU A 138 6.28 17.02 8.04
C LEU A 138 5.66 18.21 8.82
N GLY A 139 6.44 18.89 9.66
CA GLY A 139 5.94 20.02 10.44
C GLY A 139 5.60 21.27 9.62
N ARG A 140 6.08 21.39 8.37
CA ARG A 140 5.77 22.50 7.45
C ARG A 140 4.83 22.09 6.34
N GLY A 141 4.56 20.81 6.20
CA GLY A 141 3.75 20.30 5.11
C GLY A 141 4.41 20.50 3.74
N GLU A 142 5.72 20.19 3.62
CA GLU A 142 6.45 20.40 2.38
C GLU A 142 7.23 19.15 1.97
N MET A 143 7.34 18.94 0.67
CA MET A 143 8.10 17.85 0.06
C MET A 143 8.87 18.35 -1.16
N VAL A 144 10.13 17.91 -1.28
CA VAL A 144 10.99 18.19 -2.43
C VAL A 144 11.44 16.88 -3.06
N ILE A 145 11.27 16.77 -4.37
CA ILE A 145 11.68 15.61 -5.17
C ILE A 145 12.77 16.03 -6.14
N LEU A 146 13.93 15.37 -6.08
CA LEU A 146 15.10 15.60 -6.93
C LEU A 146 15.54 14.28 -7.59
N GLY A 147 16.05 14.35 -8.82
CA GLY A 147 16.75 13.26 -9.50
C GLY A 147 15.88 12.08 -9.90
N THR A 148 14.56 12.17 -9.75
CA THR A 148 13.62 11.17 -10.25
C THR A 148 12.41 11.82 -10.89
N GLN A 149 11.94 11.19 -11.95
CA GLN A 149 10.70 11.60 -12.63
C GLN A 149 9.55 10.63 -12.33
N TYR A 150 9.76 9.65 -11.45
CA TYR A 150 8.77 8.67 -11.08
C TYR A 150 7.60 9.33 -10.34
N ALA A 151 6.41 9.28 -10.96
CA ALA A 151 5.23 9.95 -10.42
C ALA A 151 4.70 9.32 -9.12
N GLY A 152 5.04 8.05 -8.88
CA GLY A 152 4.66 7.35 -7.65
C GLY A 152 5.11 8.05 -6.36
N GLU A 153 6.22 8.79 -6.39
CA GLU A 153 6.71 9.55 -5.24
C GLU A 153 5.72 10.66 -4.81
N LEU A 154 5.02 11.26 -5.77
CA LEU A 154 4.05 12.34 -5.50
C LEU A 154 2.94 11.88 -4.57
N HIS A 155 2.23 10.80 -4.91
CA HIS A 155 1.11 10.33 -4.10
C HIS A 155 1.56 9.64 -2.80
N LYS A 156 2.70 8.93 -2.82
CA LYS A 156 3.25 8.31 -1.60
C LYS A 156 3.73 9.35 -0.59
N GLY A 157 4.22 10.50 -1.05
CA GLY A 157 4.52 11.65 -0.17
C GLY A 157 3.26 12.20 0.51
N ILE A 158 2.16 12.32 -0.22
CA ILE A 158 0.85 12.72 0.34
C ILE A 158 0.40 11.72 1.42
N PHE A 159 0.46 10.43 1.10
CA PHE A 159 0.08 9.37 2.05
C PHE A 159 0.95 9.38 3.31
N THR A 160 2.28 9.60 3.16
CA THR A 160 3.19 9.74 4.29
C THR A 160 2.83 10.95 5.17
N TYR A 161 2.51 12.10 4.56
CA TYR A 161 2.08 13.28 5.29
C TYR A 161 0.75 13.03 6.02
N MET A 162 -0.21 12.36 5.39
CA MET A 162 -1.46 11.99 6.05
C MET A 162 -1.24 11.01 7.21
N ASN A 163 -0.28 10.07 7.08
CA ASN A 163 0.11 9.21 8.20
C ASN A 163 0.73 9.97 9.39
N TYR A 164 1.22 11.18 9.17
CA TYR A 164 1.69 12.06 10.24
C TYR A 164 0.56 12.84 10.91
N VAL A 165 -0.32 13.48 10.11
CA VAL A 165 -1.30 14.44 10.64
C VAL A 165 -2.60 13.80 11.10
N MET A 166 -3.02 12.68 10.51
CA MET A 166 -4.33 12.06 10.76
C MET A 166 -4.44 11.29 12.07
N PRO A 167 -3.40 10.58 12.57
CA PRO A 167 -3.49 9.88 13.85
C PRO A 167 -3.84 10.79 15.03
N ALA A 168 -3.35 12.03 15.04
CA ALA A 168 -3.69 13.01 16.07
C ALA A 168 -5.19 13.39 16.11
N LYS A 169 -5.92 13.11 15.02
CA LYS A 169 -7.36 13.32 14.88
C LYS A 169 -8.18 12.03 15.08
N GLY A 170 -7.56 10.94 15.54
CA GLY A 170 -8.21 9.64 15.67
C GLY A 170 -8.56 8.96 14.33
N VAL A 171 -7.93 9.40 13.24
CA VAL A 171 -8.09 8.83 11.90
C VAL A 171 -6.96 7.86 11.63
N LEU A 172 -7.30 6.68 11.09
CA LEU A 172 -6.34 5.65 10.72
C LEU A 172 -6.14 5.62 9.20
N PRO A 173 -5.03 6.13 8.67
CA PRO A 173 -4.66 5.90 7.28
C PRO A 173 -4.15 4.46 7.10
N LEU A 174 -4.55 3.82 6.00
CA LEU A 174 -4.22 2.43 5.71
C LEU A 174 -3.81 2.25 4.25
N HIS A 175 -2.76 1.48 4.01
CA HIS A 175 -2.39 1.01 2.67
C HIS A 175 -3.29 -0.16 2.28
N ALA A 176 -4.53 0.16 1.93
CA ALA A 176 -5.60 -0.79 1.74
C ALA A 176 -6.50 -0.41 0.56
N SER A 177 -7.14 -1.43 -0.02
CA SER A 177 -8.26 -1.26 -0.95
C SER A 177 -9.58 -1.43 -0.20
N CYS A 178 -10.64 -0.78 -0.66
CA CYS A 178 -11.93 -0.79 -0.01
C CYS A 178 -13.05 -1.02 -1.01
N ILE A 179 -13.92 -1.98 -0.70
CA ILE A 179 -15.13 -2.31 -1.46
C ILE A 179 -16.37 -2.08 -0.61
N VAL A 180 -17.43 -1.62 -1.27
CA VAL A 180 -18.73 -1.36 -0.68
C VAL A 180 -19.76 -2.26 -1.34
N GLY A 181 -20.51 -2.99 -0.55
CA GLY A 181 -21.58 -3.85 -1.01
C GLY A 181 -22.72 -3.08 -1.67
N SER A 182 -23.60 -3.79 -2.33
CA SER A 182 -24.83 -3.22 -2.88
C SER A 182 -25.83 -2.88 -1.76
N ALA A 183 -26.87 -2.13 -2.10
CA ALA A 183 -27.98 -1.86 -1.18
C ALA A 183 -28.64 -3.14 -0.62
N LYS A 184 -28.52 -4.28 -1.34
CA LYS A 184 -28.99 -5.59 -0.86
C LYS A 184 -28.15 -6.14 0.30
N SER A 185 -26.88 -5.77 0.39
CA SER A 185 -25.96 -6.10 1.50
C SER A 185 -25.80 -4.95 2.49
N ASN A 186 -26.80 -4.10 2.65
CA ASN A 186 -26.79 -2.91 3.54
C ASN A 186 -25.60 -1.97 3.35
N ASN A 187 -25.01 -1.93 2.16
CA ASN A 187 -23.77 -1.18 1.87
C ASN A 187 -22.60 -1.55 2.80
N ASP A 188 -22.52 -2.82 3.22
CA ASP A 188 -21.43 -3.30 4.06
C ASP A 188 -20.07 -3.00 3.43
N VAL A 189 -19.13 -2.59 4.26
CA VAL A 189 -17.79 -2.20 3.83
C VAL A 189 -16.79 -3.30 4.19
N THR A 190 -15.93 -3.67 3.23
CA THR A 190 -14.80 -4.58 3.45
C THR A 190 -13.51 -3.90 3.02
N MET A 191 -12.53 -3.87 3.92
CA MET A 191 -11.18 -3.37 3.63
C MET A 191 -10.20 -4.52 3.46
N LEU A 192 -9.30 -4.39 2.48
CA LEU A 192 -8.21 -5.34 2.21
C LEU A 192 -6.87 -4.64 2.40
N LEU A 193 -6.19 -4.95 3.50
CA LEU A 193 -4.85 -4.46 3.82
C LEU A 193 -3.80 -5.45 3.34
N GLY A 194 -2.69 -4.97 2.82
CA GLY A 194 -1.57 -5.84 2.47
C GLY A 194 -0.46 -5.10 1.75
N LEU A 195 0.72 -5.69 1.73
CA LEU A 195 1.88 -5.16 0.99
C LEU A 195 1.66 -5.21 -0.52
N THR A 196 2.47 -4.48 -1.26
CA THR A 196 2.51 -4.56 -2.72
C THR A 196 2.75 -6.01 -3.17
N ALA A 197 2.00 -6.45 -4.19
CA ALA A 197 2.02 -7.81 -4.74
C ALA A 197 1.41 -8.91 -3.83
N THR A 198 0.61 -8.56 -2.81
CA THR A 198 -0.24 -9.52 -2.11
C THR A 198 -1.58 -9.77 -2.81
N GLY A 199 -1.85 -9.08 -3.93
CA GLY A 199 -3.03 -9.29 -4.75
C GLY A 199 -4.22 -8.39 -4.41
N LYS A 200 -4.07 -7.31 -3.61
CA LYS A 200 -5.17 -6.38 -3.27
C LYS A 200 -6.01 -5.99 -4.49
N THR A 201 -5.37 -5.33 -5.46
CA THR A 201 -6.02 -4.81 -6.67
C THR A 201 -6.71 -5.91 -7.48
N ALA A 202 -6.06 -7.07 -7.66
CA ALA A 202 -6.64 -8.20 -8.40
C ALA A 202 -7.86 -8.82 -7.69
N LEU A 203 -7.89 -8.79 -6.36
CA LEU A 203 -9.02 -9.28 -5.57
C LEU A 203 -10.21 -8.32 -5.64
N VAL A 204 -9.99 -7.01 -5.47
CA VAL A 204 -11.07 -6.02 -5.48
C VAL A 204 -11.67 -5.82 -6.88
N ALA A 205 -10.88 -6.00 -7.95
CA ALA A 205 -11.34 -5.89 -9.33
C ALA A 205 -12.52 -6.82 -9.65
N THR A 206 -12.57 -7.96 -8.98
CA THR A 206 -13.49 -9.06 -9.30
C THR A 206 -14.45 -9.43 -8.19
N THR A 207 -14.33 -8.76 -7.02
CA THR A 207 -15.25 -8.94 -5.90
C THR A 207 -16.59 -8.26 -6.19
N ALA A 208 -17.67 -8.85 -5.74
CA ALA A 208 -19.01 -8.24 -5.83
C ALA A 208 -19.05 -6.96 -4.98
N GLY A 209 -19.46 -5.84 -5.59
CA GLY A 209 -19.50 -4.53 -4.92
C GLY A 209 -18.89 -3.42 -5.77
N GLN A 210 -18.89 -2.21 -5.21
CA GLN A 210 -18.29 -1.04 -5.82
C GLN A 210 -16.94 -0.75 -5.17
N LEU A 211 -15.95 -0.36 -5.96
CA LEU A 211 -14.65 0.06 -5.47
C LEU A 211 -14.75 1.49 -4.93
N LEU A 212 -14.57 1.65 -3.61
CA LEU A 212 -14.51 2.96 -2.96
C LEU A 212 -13.12 3.59 -3.14
N ALA A 213 -12.08 2.80 -2.96
CA ALA A 213 -10.69 3.23 -3.10
C ALA A 213 -9.79 2.03 -3.38
N ASP A 214 -8.74 2.25 -4.15
CA ASP A 214 -7.63 1.31 -4.30
C ASP A 214 -6.34 1.94 -3.75
N ASP A 215 -5.54 1.14 -3.09
CA ASP A 215 -4.23 1.44 -2.50
C ASP A 215 -4.23 2.24 -1.20
N GLU A 216 -5.09 3.27 -1.00
CA GLU A 216 -5.03 4.14 0.19
C GLU A 216 -6.42 4.57 0.69
N VAL A 217 -6.69 4.31 1.96
CA VAL A 217 -7.97 4.65 2.61
C VAL A 217 -7.73 5.34 3.95
N LEU A 218 -8.72 6.11 4.40
CA LEU A 218 -8.84 6.66 5.75
C LEU A 218 -9.99 5.98 6.46
N TRP A 219 -9.72 5.42 7.61
CA TRP A 219 -10.78 5.04 8.55
C TRP A 219 -10.97 6.16 9.57
N THR A 220 -11.92 7.03 9.28
CA THR A 220 -12.25 8.22 10.07
C THR A 220 -13.23 7.88 11.20
N PRO A 221 -13.51 8.79 12.13
CA PRO A 221 -14.64 8.66 13.07
C PRO A 221 -16.01 8.59 12.37
N ASN A 222 -16.12 9.12 11.15
CA ASN A 222 -17.36 9.14 10.38
C ASN A 222 -17.58 7.88 9.53
N GLY A 223 -16.55 7.05 9.33
CA GLY A 223 -16.58 5.86 8.48
C GLY A 223 -15.31 5.69 7.64
N VAL A 224 -15.41 5.08 6.47
CA VAL A 224 -14.28 4.86 5.55
C VAL A 224 -14.40 5.79 4.35
N SER A 225 -13.29 6.41 3.98
CA SER A 225 -13.17 7.25 2.78
C SER A 225 -11.88 6.95 2.01
N GLY A 226 -11.87 7.16 0.69
CA GLY A 226 -10.67 7.09 -0.12
C GLY A 226 -9.74 8.27 0.17
N VAL A 227 -8.42 8.04 0.07
CA VAL A 227 -7.43 9.12 0.11
C VAL A 227 -7.39 9.84 -1.23
N LEU A 228 -7.43 9.09 -2.31
CA LEU A 228 -7.23 9.58 -3.68
C LEU A 228 -8.49 9.40 -4.53
N GLY A 229 -8.65 10.25 -5.54
CA GLY A 229 -9.72 10.19 -6.52
C GLY A 229 -9.40 9.33 -7.76
N GLY A 230 -8.23 8.71 -7.80
CA GLY A 230 -7.76 7.90 -8.93
C GLY A 230 -7.02 6.64 -8.52
N CYS A 231 -6.76 5.81 -9.52
CA CYS A 231 -5.99 4.58 -9.40
C CYS A 231 -4.58 4.75 -10.00
N TYR A 232 -3.61 4.03 -9.44
CA TYR A 232 -2.24 3.95 -9.97
C TYR A 232 -1.81 2.48 -10.01
N VAL A 233 -2.16 1.81 -11.08
CA VAL A 233 -2.02 0.36 -11.23
C VAL A 233 -0.71 -0.02 -11.93
N ARG A 234 -0.25 -1.24 -11.65
CA ARG A 234 0.88 -1.85 -12.31
C ARG A 234 0.43 -2.54 -13.59
N CYS A 235 0.89 -2.08 -14.77
CA CYS A 235 0.39 -2.57 -16.05
C CYS A 235 0.67 -4.05 -16.28
N LYS A 236 1.82 -4.57 -15.85
CA LYS A 236 2.14 -5.99 -16.04
C LYS A 236 1.23 -6.96 -15.24
N ASP A 237 0.56 -6.46 -14.20
CA ASP A 237 -0.34 -7.27 -13.37
C ASP A 237 -1.78 -7.30 -13.93
N ILE A 238 -2.05 -6.54 -15.01
CA ILE A 238 -3.37 -6.43 -15.66
C ILE A 238 -3.79 -7.75 -16.32
N ASP A 239 -2.85 -8.55 -16.80
CA ASP A 239 -3.10 -9.87 -17.40
C ASP A 239 -3.82 -10.84 -16.44
N THR A 240 -3.72 -10.58 -15.15
CA THR A 240 -4.40 -11.37 -14.11
C THR A 240 -5.84 -10.92 -13.88
N ASP A 241 -6.29 -9.86 -14.57
CA ASP A 241 -7.66 -9.36 -14.51
C ASP A 241 -8.53 -10.02 -15.59
N PRO A 242 -9.25 -11.12 -15.29
CA PRO A 242 -10.10 -11.81 -16.27
C PRO A 242 -11.32 -10.99 -16.68
N CYS A 243 -11.64 -9.91 -15.94
CA CYS A 243 -12.76 -9.02 -16.25
C CYS A 243 -12.34 -7.83 -17.12
N GLN A 244 -11.04 -7.67 -17.42
CA GLN A 244 -10.49 -6.53 -18.15
C GLN A 244 -10.89 -5.15 -17.58
N THR A 245 -11.40 -5.12 -16.35
CA THR A 245 -11.98 -3.93 -15.69
C THR A 245 -11.00 -2.74 -15.68
N PHE A 246 -9.71 -3.02 -15.43
CA PHE A 246 -8.69 -1.97 -15.41
C PHE A 246 -8.29 -1.52 -16.81
N VAL A 247 -8.27 -2.41 -17.80
CA VAL A 247 -7.95 -2.08 -19.20
C VAL A 247 -9.04 -1.16 -19.77
N GLU A 248 -10.30 -1.42 -19.49
CA GLU A 248 -11.42 -0.61 -19.94
C GLU A 248 -11.39 0.82 -19.39
N ALA A 249 -10.81 1.01 -18.20
CA ALA A 249 -10.62 2.33 -17.60
C ALA A 249 -9.42 3.11 -18.17
N MET A 250 -8.52 2.47 -18.93
CA MET A 250 -7.35 3.09 -19.55
C MET A 250 -7.71 3.79 -20.85
N VAL A 251 -8.53 4.82 -20.76
CA VAL A 251 -9.00 5.63 -21.89
C VAL A 251 -8.22 6.93 -22.01
N TYR A 252 -8.63 7.78 -22.96
CA TYR A 252 -8.04 9.12 -23.15
C TYR A 252 -8.03 9.92 -21.84
N GLY A 253 -6.86 10.47 -21.50
CA GLY A 253 -6.62 11.17 -20.22
C GLY A 253 -5.85 10.33 -19.20
N SER A 254 -5.75 9.02 -19.41
CA SER A 254 -4.87 8.17 -18.60
C SER A 254 -3.39 8.52 -18.85
N VAL A 255 -2.57 8.40 -17.81
CA VAL A 255 -1.12 8.64 -17.90
C VAL A 255 -0.39 7.32 -17.68
N MET A 256 0.46 6.95 -18.62
CA MET A 256 1.26 5.74 -18.58
C MET A 256 2.72 6.07 -18.32
N GLU A 257 3.35 5.30 -17.46
CA GLU A 257 4.76 5.41 -17.09
C GLU A 257 5.50 4.13 -17.41
N ASN A 258 6.67 4.27 -18.05
CA ASN A 258 7.55 3.15 -18.42
C ASN A 258 6.89 2.10 -19.33
N VAL A 259 5.82 2.44 -19.99
CA VAL A 259 5.10 1.55 -20.92
C VAL A 259 5.61 1.77 -22.33
N VAL A 260 5.91 0.70 -23.04
CA VAL A 260 6.38 0.77 -24.43
C VAL A 260 5.23 1.11 -25.36
N LEU A 261 5.44 2.12 -26.20
CA LEU A 261 4.48 2.61 -27.18
C LEU A 261 5.11 2.57 -28.58
N ASP A 262 4.45 1.89 -29.51
CA ASP A 262 4.76 2.04 -30.92
C ASP A 262 4.25 3.40 -31.42
N LYS A 263 5.18 4.25 -31.83
CA LYS A 263 4.86 5.64 -32.25
C LYS A 263 4.10 5.70 -33.57
N ALA A 264 4.26 4.71 -34.47
CA ALA A 264 3.62 4.67 -35.77
C ALA A 264 2.17 4.17 -35.67
N THR A 265 1.96 3.06 -34.97
CA THR A 265 0.64 2.43 -34.78
C THR A 265 -0.10 2.96 -33.58
N ARG A 266 0.58 3.64 -32.65
CA ARG A 266 0.10 4.03 -31.32
C ARG A 266 -0.36 2.87 -30.46
N GLN A 267 0.12 1.67 -30.75
CA GLN A 267 -0.17 0.49 -29.95
C GLN A 267 0.65 0.52 -28.67
N VAL A 268 -0.02 0.23 -27.57
CA VAL A 268 0.55 0.16 -26.22
C VAL A 268 0.87 -1.29 -25.89
N TYR A 269 2.08 -1.56 -25.40
CA TYR A 269 2.54 -2.88 -24.98
C TYR A 269 2.67 -2.93 -23.46
N PHE A 270 1.59 -3.24 -22.77
CA PHE A 270 1.50 -3.23 -21.30
C PHE A 270 2.47 -4.19 -20.62
N TYR A 271 2.80 -5.30 -21.28
CA TYR A 271 3.63 -6.39 -20.72
C TYR A 271 5.10 -6.29 -21.14
N ASP A 272 5.44 -5.35 -21.98
CA ASP A 272 6.83 -5.13 -22.40
C ASP A 272 7.61 -4.49 -21.27
N THR A 273 8.53 -5.25 -20.68
CA THR A 273 9.40 -4.84 -19.58
C THR A 273 10.81 -4.46 -20.01
N THR A 274 11.03 -4.21 -21.30
CA THR A 274 12.36 -3.85 -21.83
C THR A 274 12.91 -2.56 -21.25
N LEU A 275 12.04 -1.59 -20.89
CA LEU A 275 12.44 -0.36 -20.20
C LEU A 275 12.66 -0.61 -18.70
N THR A 276 11.68 -1.23 -18.05
CA THR A 276 11.69 -1.65 -16.65
C THR A 276 10.46 -2.51 -16.38
N ASP A 277 10.51 -3.32 -15.33
CA ASP A 277 9.36 -4.10 -14.89
C ASP A 277 8.33 -3.27 -14.08
N ASN A 278 8.65 -1.99 -13.79
CA ASN A 278 7.77 -1.05 -13.09
C ASN A 278 6.92 -0.22 -14.05
N THR A 279 6.18 -0.89 -14.92
CA THR A 279 5.19 -0.26 -15.80
C THR A 279 3.96 0.16 -15.02
N ARG A 280 3.46 1.40 -15.24
CA ARG A 280 2.36 1.97 -14.47
C ARG A 280 1.36 2.69 -15.35
N CYS A 281 0.10 2.72 -14.91
CA CYS A 281 -0.95 3.56 -15.47
C CYS A 281 -1.75 4.21 -14.37
N THR A 282 -2.09 5.51 -14.54
CA THR A 282 -3.02 6.22 -13.67
C THR A 282 -4.21 6.73 -14.45
N TYR A 283 -5.37 6.68 -13.82
CA TYR A 283 -6.65 7.18 -14.33
C TYR A 283 -7.57 7.51 -13.16
N PRO A 284 -8.54 8.42 -13.34
CA PRO A 284 -9.57 8.69 -12.33
C PRO A 284 -10.37 7.44 -11.99
N LEU A 285 -10.65 7.23 -10.70
CA LEU A 285 -11.46 6.10 -10.22
C LEU A 285 -12.86 6.07 -10.87
N ALA A 286 -13.37 7.25 -11.25
CA ALA A 286 -14.65 7.38 -11.96
C ALA A 286 -14.67 6.73 -13.36
N TYR A 287 -13.52 6.37 -13.92
CA TYR A 287 -13.45 5.66 -15.21
C TYR A 287 -13.76 4.18 -15.09
N LEU A 288 -13.60 3.61 -13.90
CA LEU A 288 -14.02 2.24 -13.63
C LEU A 288 -15.54 2.16 -13.63
N GLU A 289 -16.09 1.15 -14.30
CA GLU A 289 -17.54 0.90 -14.31
C GLU A 289 -18.09 0.69 -12.89
N ARG A 290 -17.33 -0.03 -12.06
CA ARG A 290 -17.62 -0.29 -10.63
C ARG A 290 -16.97 0.72 -9.68
N GLY A 291 -16.46 1.84 -10.20
CA GLY A 291 -15.88 2.89 -9.38
C GLY A 291 -16.94 3.69 -8.62
N MET A 292 -16.50 4.75 -7.95
CA MET A 292 -17.26 5.57 -7.00
C MET A 292 -18.60 6.16 -7.48
N LYS A 293 -19.12 5.81 -8.66
CA LYS A 293 -20.38 6.36 -9.18
C LYS A 293 -21.55 6.12 -8.22
N GLY A 294 -22.03 7.21 -7.61
CA GLY A 294 -23.16 7.16 -6.68
C GLY A 294 -22.82 6.74 -5.25
N LEU A 295 -21.55 6.46 -4.93
CA LEU A 295 -21.14 6.26 -3.54
C LEU A 295 -20.97 7.62 -2.84
N PRO A 296 -21.30 7.72 -1.54
CA PRO A 296 -20.97 8.90 -0.74
C PRO A 296 -19.46 9.01 -0.55
N SER A 297 -18.97 10.22 -0.28
CA SER A 297 -17.55 10.48 0.01
C SER A 297 -17.05 9.76 1.26
N VAL A 298 -17.95 9.43 2.19
CA VAL A 298 -17.71 8.63 3.40
C VAL A 298 -18.73 7.50 3.41
N CYS A 299 -18.24 6.27 3.46
CA CYS A 299 -19.06 5.07 3.60
C CYS A 299 -19.11 4.61 5.06
N LEU A 300 -19.92 3.59 5.35
CA LEU A 300 -20.05 3.03 6.69
C LEU A 300 -18.70 2.55 7.24
N HIS A 301 -18.64 2.31 8.55
CA HIS A 301 -17.50 1.64 9.15
C HIS A 301 -17.37 0.21 8.61
N PRO A 302 -16.13 -0.33 8.47
CA PRO A 302 -15.94 -1.63 7.87
C PRO A 302 -16.49 -2.72 8.77
N LYS A 303 -17.32 -3.58 8.19
CA LYS A 303 -17.79 -4.80 8.83
C LYS A 303 -16.72 -5.87 8.83
N HIS A 304 -15.89 -5.87 7.78
CA HIS A 304 -14.81 -6.83 7.60
C HIS A 304 -13.49 -6.13 7.28
N PHE A 305 -12.42 -6.59 7.91
CA PHE A 305 -11.06 -6.15 7.69
C PHE A 305 -10.17 -7.35 7.37
N ILE A 306 -9.69 -7.45 6.14
CA ILE A 306 -8.90 -8.58 5.64
C ILE A 306 -7.44 -8.15 5.57
N MET A 307 -6.56 -8.85 6.28
CA MET A 307 -5.12 -8.71 6.19
C MET A 307 -4.57 -9.76 5.23
N LEU A 308 -3.97 -9.31 4.13
CA LEU A 308 -3.39 -10.18 3.11
C LEU A 308 -1.94 -10.49 3.44
N VAL A 309 -1.60 -11.77 3.37
CA VAL A 309 -0.23 -12.27 3.43
C VAL A 309 0.06 -13.06 2.16
N ASN A 310 1.34 -13.13 1.79
CA ASN A 310 1.82 -14.06 0.77
C ASN A 310 2.82 -14.98 1.47
N ASP A 311 2.44 -16.23 1.63
CA ASP A 311 3.25 -17.25 2.30
C ASP A 311 3.88 -18.20 1.28
N THR A 312 5.21 -18.28 1.24
CA THR A 312 5.95 -19.24 0.42
C THR A 312 6.44 -20.46 1.23
N PHE A 313 6.15 -20.50 2.53
CA PHE A 313 6.41 -21.66 3.37
C PHE A 313 5.28 -22.69 3.31
N GLY A 314 4.05 -22.24 3.01
CA GLY A 314 2.88 -23.08 2.88
C GLY A 314 2.27 -23.51 4.21
N VAL A 315 2.46 -22.72 5.26
CA VAL A 315 1.97 -22.99 6.62
C VAL A 315 0.74 -22.17 7.01
N PHE A 316 0.49 -21.05 6.32
CA PHE A 316 -0.72 -20.26 6.55
C PHE A 316 -1.92 -20.80 5.76
N PRO A 317 -3.12 -20.77 6.35
CA PRO A 317 -4.36 -21.16 5.67
C PRO A 317 -4.78 -20.09 4.64
N PRO A 318 -5.57 -20.42 3.61
CA PRO A 318 -6.13 -19.43 2.70
C PRO A 318 -6.95 -18.36 3.40
N VAL A 319 -7.60 -18.71 4.51
CA VAL A 319 -8.36 -17.79 5.34
C VAL A 319 -8.40 -18.26 6.79
N ALA A 320 -8.29 -17.29 7.71
CA ALA A 320 -8.52 -17.50 9.13
C ALA A 320 -9.22 -16.28 9.73
N ARG A 321 -10.10 -16.51 10.70
CA ARG A 321 -10.66 -15.45 11.53
C ARG A 321 -9.71 -15.15 12.68
N LEU A 322 -9.48 -13.86 12.96
CA LEU A 322 -8.57 -13.41 14.01
C LEU A 322 -9.32 -12.91 15.23
N SER A 323 -8.85 -13.27 16.42
CA SER A 323 -9.15 -12.55 17.65
C SER A 323 -8.54 -11.15 17.61
N LEU A 324 -9.01 -10.23 18.45
CA LEU A 324 -8.49 -8.87 18.50
C LEU A 324 -6.97 -8.83 18.76
N ARG A 325 -6.48 -9.63 19.72
CA ARG A 325 -5.04 -9.70 20.02
C ARG A 325 -4.22 -10.19 18.82
N GLN A 326 -4.73 -11.20 18.09
CA GLN A 326 -4.09 -11.68 16.85
C GLN A 326 -4.15 -10.61 15.76
N ALA A 327 -5.26 -9.89 15.62
CA ALA A 327 -5.37 -8.79 14.65
C ALA A 327 -4.29 -7.73 14.87
N ILE A 328 -4.07 -7.29 16.10
CA ILE A 328 -3.04 -6.30 16.43
C ILE A 328 -1.63 -6.89 16.21
N PHE A 329 -1.40 -8.15 16.59
CA PHE A 329 -0.13 -8.83 16.39
C PHE A 329 0.24 -8.93 14.90
N TYR A 330 -0.67 -9.42 14.06
CA TYR A 330 -0.43 -9.56 12.61
C TYR A 330 -0.37 -8.20 11.90
N PHE A 331 -1.13 -7.21 12.35
CA PHE A 331 -1.05 -5.84 11.84
C PHE A 331 0.33 -5.22 12.08
N LEU A 332 0.86 -5.31 13.30
CA LEU A 332 2.20 -4.83 13.64
C LEU A 332 3.29 -5.62 12.92
N SER A 333 3.08 -6.91 12.67
CA SER A 333 4.04 -7.73 11.96
C SER A 333 4.12 -7.39 10.47
N GLY A 334 2.98 -7.26 9.77
CA GLY A 334 2.93 -6.94 8.35
C GLY A 334 3.74 -7.92 7.49
N PHE A 335 3.48 -9.23 7.67
CA PHE A 335 4.28 -10.30 7.05
C PHE A 335 3.97 -10.50 5.57
N THR A 336 5.01 -10.69 4.79
CA THR A 336 4.96 -11.29 3.45
C THR A 336 6.24 -12.05 3.16
N CYS A 337 6.13 -13.11 2.39
CA CYS A 337 7.28 -13.84 1.89
C CYS A 337 7.19 -13.94 0.37
N LYS A 338 8.21 -13.46 -0.33
CA LYS A 338 8.28 -13.46 -1.80
C LYS A 338 9.32 -14.46 -2.26
N GLU A 339 9.14 -14.91 -3.50
CA GLU A 339 10.15 -15.65 -4.22
C GLU A 339 11.28 -14.69 -4.65
N ALA A 340 12.53 -15.08 -4.43
CA ALA A 340 13.65 -14.35 -5.00
C ALA A 340 13.69 -14.58 -6.52
N THR A 341 13.73 -13.51 -7.30
CA THR A 341 14.04 -13.58 -8.74
C THR A 341 15.53 -13.93 -8.87
N VAL A 342 15.82 -15.17 -9.26
CA VAL A 342 17.18 -15.57 -9.60
C VAL A 342 17.43 -15.13 -11.04
N GLU A 343 18.36 -14.21 -11.25
CA GLU A 343 18.85 -13.91 -12.60
C GLU A 343 19.40 -15.18 -13.24
N LYS A 344 18.93 -15.52 -14.43
CA LYS A 344 19.44 -16.64 -15.22
C LYS A 344 20.89 -16.32 -15.64
N GLY A 345 21.87 -16.74 -14.87
CA GLY A 345 23.27 -16.46 -15.24
C GLY A 345 24.34 -17.14 -14.40
N SER A 346 24.04 -17.73 -13.26
CA SER A 346 25.06 -18.47 -12.50
C SER A 346 24.74 -19.96 -12.44
N ASN A 347 25.68 -20.78 -12.87
CA ASN A 347 25.65 -22.25 -12.80
C ASN A 347 25.71 -22.79 -11.35
N GLY A 348 25.15 -22.11 -10.38
CA GLY A 348 25.09 -22.51 -9.00
C GLY A 348 23.66 -22.80 -8.55
N THR A 349 23.42 -23.96 -7.99
CA THR A 349 22.23 -24.25 -7.20
C THR A 349 22.16 -23.25 -6.05
N VAL A 350 21.26 -22.28 -6.13
CA VAL A 350 21.00 -21.35 -5.02
C VAL A 350 20.37 -22.16 -3.88
N PRO A 351 20.91 -22.13 -2.65
CA PRO A 351 20.34 -22.83 -1.51
C PRO A 351 18.86 -22.41 -1.32
N GLU A 352 18.01 -23.34 -0.90
CA GLU A 352 16.57 -23.16 -0.78
C GLU A 352 16.19 -21.96 0.12
N LEU A 353 16.94 -21.69 1.17
CA LEU A 353 16.79 -20.53 2.04
C LEU A 353 17.04 -19.19 1.32
N GLN A 354 17.86 -19.15 0.30
CA GLN A 354 18.15 -17.91 -0.46
C GLN A 354 17.07 -17.59 -1.52
N ARG A 355 16.11 -18.48 -1.72
CA ARG A 355 15.00 -18.28 -2.67
C ARG A 355 13.79 -17.59 -2.05
N ARG A 356 13.77 -17.41 -0.73
CA ARG A 356 12.66 -16.80 0.00
C ARG A 356 13.11 -15.47 0.59
N ILE A 357 12.39 -14.42 0.28
CA ILE A 357 12.59 -13.09 0.87
C ILE A 357 11.45 -12.85 1.85
N VAL A 358 11.73 -13.10 3.14
CA VAL A 358 10.82 -12.78 4.23
C VAL A 358 10.90 -11.28 4.49
N THR A 359 9.75 -10.63 4.54
CA THR A 359 9.64 -9.20 4.82
C THR A 359 8.61 -8.98 5.91
N PHE A 360 8.99 -8.23 6.92
CA PHE A 360 8.10 -7.67 7.93
C PHE A 360 8.03 -6.15 7.70
N SER A 361 6.82 -5.65 7.52
CA SER A 361 6.57 -4.23 7.30
C SER A 361 5.39 -3.81 8.16
N ALA A 362 5.68 -3.21 9.30
CA ALA A 362 4.67 -2.83 10.28
C ALA A 362 3.49 -2.11 9.62
N CYS A 363 2.28 -2.47 10.03
CA CYS A 363 1.00 -1.96 9.51
C CYS A 363 0.85 -2.13 7.99
N SER A 364 1.60 -3.04 7.36
CA SER A 364 1.72 -3.21 5.90
C SER A 364 2.09 -1.92 5.14
N GLY A 365 2.75 -0.97 5.82
CA GLY A 365 3.04 0.35 5.30
C GLY A 365 4.27 1.01 5.93
N CYS A 366 5.18 0.27 6.55
CA CYS A 366 6.32 0.79 7.32
C CYS A 366 7.08 1.96 6.65
N PRO A 367 7.39 1.96 5.33
CA PRO A 367 8.08 3.08 4.69
C PRO A 367 7.31 4.40 4.73
N PHE A 368 6.00 4.37 4.98
CA PHE A 368 5.13 5.55 4.99
C PHE A 368 4.69 5.98 6.40
N LEU A 369 5.22 5.34 7.44
CA LEU A 369 4.83 5.58 8.82
C LEU A 369 5.86 6.50 9.52
N PRO A 370 5.57 7.81 9.68
CA PRO A 370 6.47 8.71 10.40
C PRO A 370 6.35 8.62 11.93
N LEU A 371 5.26 8.02 12.43
CA LEU A 371 5.05 7.77 13.86
C LEU A 371 5.36 6.30 14.20
N HIS A 372 5.55 6.01 15.47
CA HIS A 372 5.78 4.63 15.91
C HIS A 372 4.58 3.73 15.54
N PRO A 373 4.78 2.51 15.04
CA PRO A 373 3.70 1.63 14.57
C PRO A 373 2.59 1.36 15.60
N THR A 374 2.92 1.41 16.90
CA THR A 374 1.95 1.22 17.97
C THR A 374 0.92 2.35 18.08
N VAL A 375 1.19 3.54 17.56
CA VAL A 375 0.17 4.60 17.45
C VAL A 375 -0.96 4.16 16.52
N TYR A 376 -0.61 3.61 15.36
CA TYR A 376 -1.60 3.13 14.39
C TYR A 376 -2.33 1.89 14.87
N SER A 377 -1.63 0.95 15.53
CA SER A 377 -2.27 -0.25 16.07
C SER A 377 -3.20 0.07 17.24
N GLY A 378 -2.90 1.08 18.05
CA GLY A 378 -3.81 1.55 19.11
C GLY A 378 -5.12 2.10 18.54
N ILE A 379 -5.04 2.92 17.47
CA ILE A 379 -6.23 3.42 16.78
C ILE A 379 -7.02 2.27 16.13
N LEU A 380 -6.31 1.30 15.52
CA LEU A 380 -6.96 0.12 14.94
C LEU A 380 -7.71 -0.69 15.99
N GLU A 381 -7.09 -0.95 17.12
CA GLU A 381 -7.69 -1.68 18.24
C GLU A 381 -8.98 -1.02 18.73
N GLU A 382 -8.94 0.30 18.95
CA GLU A 382 -10.10 1.08 19.36
C GLU A 382 -11.24 0.98 18.34
N LYS A 383 -10.93 1.18 17.05
CA LYS A 383 -11.92 1.11 15.97
C LYS A 383 -12.52 -0.29 15.81
N ILE A 384 -11.73 -1.35 15.89
CA ILE A 384 -12.24 -2.73 15.84
C ILE A 384 -13.22 -2.98 16.98
N ARG A 385 -12.88 -2.55 18.21
CA ARG A 385 -13.76 -2.70 19.40
C ARG A 385 -15.05 -1.89 19.24
N GLN A 386 -14.93 -0.63 18.81
CA GLN A 386 -16.05 0.30 18.72
C GLN A 386 -17.08 -0.14 17.68
N HIS A 387 -16.61 -0.66 16.54
CA HIS A 387 -17.46 -0.98 15.39
C HIS A 387 -17.71 -2.48 15.22
N ALA A 388 -17.23 -3.32 16.15
CA ALA A 388 -17.36 -4.78 16.09
C ALA A 388 -16.90 -5.37 14.73
N THR A 389 -15.82 -4.82 14.17
CA THR A 389 -15.28 -5.24 12.89
C THR A 389 -14.67 -6.63 13.01
N THR A 390 -15.10 -7.56 12.16
CA THR A 390 -14.50 -8.90 12.08
C THR A 390 -13.20 -8.82 11.29
N VAL A 391 -12.12 -9.35 11.87
CA VAL A 391 -10.80 -9.33 11.24
C VAL A 391 -10.43 -10.71 10.72
N TRP A 392 -9.86 -10.73 9.52
CA TRP A 392 -9.46 -11.93 8.81
C TRP A 392 -8.00 -11.85 8.40
N LEU A 393 -7.30 -12.98 8.45
CA LEU A 393 -6.02 -13.20 7.80
C LEU A 393 -6.25 -14.02 6.54
N MET A 394 -5.74 -13.58 5.41
CA MET A 394 -5.90 -14.27 4.14
C MET A 394 -4.56 -14.46 3.44
N ASN A 395 -4.24 -15.71 3.14
CA ASN A 395 -3.03 -16.09 2.41
C ASN A 395 -3.32 -16.24 0.92
N THR A 396 -2.62 -15.44 0.11
CA THR A 396 -2.67 -15.52 -1.37
C THR A 396 -1.46 -16.25 -1.96
N GLY A 397 -0.61 -16.80 -1.10
CA GLY A 397 0.60 -17.54 -1.45
C GLY A 397 0.35 -19.04 -1.60
N TRP A 398 1.10 -19.84 -0.87
CA TRP A 398 1.15 -21.29 -0.95
C TRP A 398 0.53 -21.96 0.27
N VAL A 399 0.06 -23.19 0.12
CA VAL A 399 -0.53 -24.01 1.17
C VAL A 399 -0.04 -25.46 1.05
N GLY A 400 0.17 -26.10 2.19
CA GLY A 400 0.45 -27.53 2.26
C GLY A 400 1.86 -27.93 1.82
N GLY A 401 2.78 -26.98 1.81
CA GLY A 401 4.17 -27.19 1.46
C GLY A 401 4.81 -25.90 0.94
N PRO A 402 6.16 -25.87 0.88
CA PRO A 402 6.90 -24.73 0.37
C PRO A 402 6.65 -24.50 -1.13
N ALA A 403 6.85 -23.25 -1.57
CA ALA A 403 6.78 -22.87 -2.98
C ALA A 403 7.77 -23.64 -3.86
N TYR A 404 8.89 -24.07 -3.27
CA TYR A 404 9.96 -24.82 -3.92
C TYR A 404 10.31 -26.05 -3.10
N GLY A 405 10.63 -27.16 -3.77
CA GLY A 405 11.05 -28.41 -3.14
C GLY A 405 11.19 -29.54 -4.16
N ILE A 406 11.50 -30.73 -3.67
CA ILE A 406 11.39 -31.95 -4.45
C ILE A 406 9.90 -32.13 -4.78
N SER A 407 9.58 -32.49 -5.99
CA SER A 407 8.24 -32.54 -6.61
C SER A 407 7.10 -33.04 -5.68
N SER A 408 7.41 -33.96 -4.74
CA SER A 408 6.42 -34.53 -3.79
C SER A 408 6.16 -33.66 -2.54
N SER A 409 7.03 -32.68 -2.24
CA SER A 409 6.92 -31.82 -1.06
C SER A 409 6.52 -30.39 -1.36
N THR A 410 6.41 -30.01 -2.65
CA THR A 410 6.00 -28.66 -3.07
C THR A 410 4.53 -28.42 -2.73
N GLY A 411 4.26 -27.26 -2.14
CA GLY A 411 2.91 -26.80 -1.83
C GLY A 411 2.11 -26.47 -3.09
N GLU A 412 0.89 -26.05 -2.87
CA GLU A 412 -0.02 -25.57 -3.92
C GLU A 412 -0.27 -24.08 -3.73
N LYS A 413 -0.09 -23.30 -4.79
CA LYS A 413 -0.44 -21.89 -4.76
C LYS A 413 -1.96 -21.74 -4.68
N VAL A 414 -2.44 -20.91 -3.76
CA VAL A 414 -3.87 -20.63 -3.63
C VAL A 414 -4.36 -20.00 -4.94
N PRO A 415 -5.29 -20.67 -5.67
CA PRO A 415 -5.82 -20.12 -6.91
C PRO A 415 -6.55 -18.81 -6.67
N LEU A 416 -6.40 -17.87 -7.61
CA LEU A 416 -7.04 -16.56 -7.51
C LEU A 416 -8.59 -16.69 -7.42
N GLU A 417 -9.17 -17.67 -8.09
CA GLU A 417 -10.61 -17.96 -8.02
C GLU A 417 -11.05 -18.31 -6.59
N ILE A 418 -10.28 -19.15 -5.88
CA ILE A 418 -10.56 -19.50 -4.47
C ILE A 418 -10.43 -18.25 -3.59
N SER A 419 -9.37 -17.47 -3.79
CA SER A 419 -9.18 -16.21 -3.07
C SER A 419 -10.37 -15.26 -3.26
N ARG A 420 -10.89 -15.13 -4.48
CA ARG A 420 -12.08 -14.32 -4.80
C ARG A 420 -13.34 -14.85 -4.11
N ARG A 421 -13.56 -16.16 -4.13
CA ARG A 421 -14.71 -16.79 -3.45
C ARG A 421 -14.68 -16.53 -1.95
N ILE A 422 -13.48 -16.60 -1.34
CA ILE A 422 -13.27 -16.29 0.08
C ILE A 422 -13.62 -14.83 0.36
N VAL A 423 -13.09 -13.89 -0.43
CA VAL A 423 -13.37 -12.45 -0.25
C VAL A 423 -14.86 -12.16 -0.41
N ASN A 424 -15.53 -12.75 -1.40
CA ASN A 424 -16.97 -12.60 -1.59
C ASN A 424 -17.76 -13.14 -0.39
N ALA A 425 -17.40 -14.32 0.13
CA ALA A 425 -18.08 -14.91 1.28
C ALA A 425 -17.81 -14.16 2.60
N ILE A 426 -16.67 -13.53 2.73
CA ILE A 426 -16.42 -12.60 3.84
C ILE A 426 -17.31 -11.37 3.66
N HIS A 427 -17.33 -10.79 2.47
CA HIS A 427 -18.04 -9.55 2.16
C HIS A 427 -19.56 -9.69 2.33
N ASP A 428 -20.15 -10.82 1.91
CA ASP A 428 -21.58 -11.08 2.06
C ASP A 428 -21.97 -11.71 3.43
N GLY A 429 -20.96 -12.03 4.25
CA GLY A 429 -21.14 -12.56 5.61
C GLY A 429 -21.29 -14.08 5.69
N THR A 430 -21.42 -14.81 4.58
CA THR A 430 -21.60 -16.26 4.59
C THR A 430 -20.42 -17.03 5.18
N MET A 431 -19.21 -16.45 5.15
CA MET A 431 -18.04 -17.03 5.81
C MET A 431 -18.22 -17.16 7.32
N ASN A 432 -18.96 -16.25 7.97
CA ASN A 432 -19.21 -16.32 9.42
C ASN A 432 -20.09 -17.50 9.83
N GLU A 433 -20.87 -18.08 8.90
CA GLU A 433 -21.77 -19.22 9.14
C GLU A 433 -21.02 -20.56 9.12
N CYS A 434 -19.78 -20.60 8.65
CA CYS A 434 -18.96 -21.79 8.61
C CYS A 434 -18.56 -22.23 10.03
N PRO A 435 -18.47 -23.56 10.30
CA PRO A 435 -17.82 -24.04 11.50
C PRO A 435 -16.31 -23.82 11.43
N PHE A 436 -15.71 -23.42 12.55
CA PHE A 436 -14.27 -23.15 12.64
C PHE A 436 -13.57 -24.15 13.56
N LYS A 437 -12.28 -24.38 13.32
CA LYS A 437 -11.36 -25.13 14.18
C LYS A 437 -10.03 -24.36 14.33
N ALA A 438 -9.32 -24.58 15.44
CA ALA A 438 -8.01 -23.98 15.64
C ALA A 438 -6.94 -24.68 14.78
N LEU A 439 -6.07 -23.90 14.15
CA LEU A 439 -4.86 -24.38 13.48
C LEU A 439 -3.73 -24.42 14.52
N PRO A 440 -3.08 -25.56 14.73
CA PRO A 440 -1.95 -25.67 15.67
C PRO A 440 -0.81 -24.69 15.38
N VAL A 441 -0.03 -24.35 16.40
CA VAL A 441 1.12 -23.41 16.40
C VAL A 441 0.71 -21.95 16.32
N PHE A 442 -0.24 -21.59 15.45
CA PHE A 442 -0.70 -20.20 15.25
C PHE A 442 -1.99 -19.86 15.99
N ASP A 443 -2.71 -20.87 16.48
CA ASP A 443 -4.03 -20.72 17.11
C ASP A 443 -5.04 -19.92 16.26
N LEU A 444 -4.95 -20.08 14.94
CA LEU A 444 -5.82 -19.40 13.99
C LEU A 444 -7.12 -20.17 13.82
N GLU A 445 -8.29 -19.50 13.88
CA GLU A 445 -9.58 -20.09 13.58
C GLU A 445 -9.77 -20.25 12.06
N ILE A 446 -9.66 -21.49 11.56
CA ILE A 446 -9.82 -21.81 10.15
C ILE A 446 -11.18 -22.46 9.88
N PRO A 447 -11.86 -22.21 8.75
CA PRO A 447 -13.10 -22.88 8.41
C PRO A 447 -12.85 -24.38 8.19
N VAL A 448 -13.74 -25.22 8.72
CA VAL A 448 -13.66 -26.69 8.56
C VAL A 448 -14.03 -27.09 7.14
N ALA A 449 -15.06 -26.43 6.59
CA ALA A 449 -15.53 -26.63 5.22
C ALA A 449 -16.06 -25.30 4.66
N PHE A 450 -15.84 -25.05 3.38
CA PHE A 450 -16.33 -23.85 2.71
C PHE A 450 -16.60 -24.12 1.22
N GLY A 451 -17.82 -23.99 0.81
CA GLY A 451 -18.31 -23.76 -0.54
C GLY A 451 -17.62 -24.51 -1.70
N GLY A 452 -17.29 -25.81 -1.56
CA GLY A 452 -16.62 -26.60 -2.61
C GLY A 452 -15.11 -26.32 -2.74
N VAL A 453 -14.50 -25.64 -1.76
CA VAL A 453 -13.05 -25.58 -1.61
C VAL A 453 -12.60 -26.90 -0.95
N PRO A 454 -11.56 -27.58 -1.47
CA PRO A 454 -11.06 -28.80 -0.85
C PRO A 454 -10.65 -28.57 0.61
N GLU A 455 -11.05 -29.46 1.52
CA GLU A 455 -10.71 -29.32 2.95
C GLU A 455 -9.20 -29.25 3.19
N GLU A 456 -8.43 -29.99 2.40
CA GLU A 456 -6.96 -29.97 2.43
C GLU A 456 -6.39 -28.61 2.05
N MET A 457 -7.06 -27.83 1.22
CA MET A 457 -6.63 -26.46 0.93
C MET A 457 -6.96 -25.52 2.09
N LEU A 458 -8.09 -25.73 2.77
CA LEU A 458 -8.46 -24.93 3.94
C LEU A 458 -7.57 -25.21 5.16
N SER A 459 -6.99 -26.41 5.25
CA SER A 459 -6.16 -26.84 6.37
C SER A 459 -4.72 -27.14 5.94
N PRO A 460 -3.77 -26.22 6.14
CA PRO A 460 -2.35 -26.47 5.81
C PRO A 460 -1.80 -27.75 6.45
N LEU A 461 -2.18 -28.05 7.70
CA LEU A 461 -1.78 -29.27 8.38
C LEU A 461 -2.20 -30.53 7.61
N GLN A 462 -3.46 -30.57 7.14
CA GLN A 462 -3.97 -31.72 6.36
C GLN A 462 -3.27 -31.83 5.01
N ALA A 463 -3.07 -30.70 4.33
CA ALA A 463 -2.34 -30.66 3.07
C ALA A 463 -0.90 -31.13 3.20
N TRP A 464 -0.18 -30.69 4.23
CA TRP A 464 1.17 -31.16 4.54
C TRP A 464 1.21 -32.67 4.85
N THR A 465 0.29 -33.13 5.72
CA THR A 465 0.20 -34.56 6.11
C THR A 465 -0.06 -35.44 4.89
N ARG A 466 -0.99 -35.05 4.02
CA ARG A 466 -1.29 -35.81 2.80
C ARG A 466 -0.11 -35.90 1.85
N ARG A 467 0.64 -34.79 1.69
CA ARG A 467 1.76 -34.71 0.74
C ARG A 467 3.01 -35.40 1.24
N THR A 468 3.27 -35.33 2.55
CA THR A 468 4.52 -35.82 3.14
C THR A 468 4.38 -37.14 3.88
N GLY A 469 3.14 -37.55 4.19
CA GLY A 469 2.85 -38.69 5.06
C GLY A 469 3.16 -38.44 6.54
N ASP A 470 3.57 -37.20 6.91
CA ASP A 470 4.09 -36.89 8.23
C ASP A 470 3.62 -35.51 8.72
N PRO A 471 2.71 -35.45 9.71
CA PRO A 471 2.21 -34.19 10.25
C PRO A 471 3.29 -33.37 10.99
N THR A 472 4.37 -34.00 11.48
CA THR A 472 5.42 -33.30 12.22
C THR A 472 6.21 -32.34 11.33
N LYS A 473 6.24 -32.56 10.04
CA LYS A 473 6.87 -31.65 9.07
C LYS A 473 6.16 -30.30 9.01
N PHE A 474 4.82 -30.31 9.04
CA PHE A 474 4.04 -29.08 9.17
C PHE A 474 4.41 -28.35 10.46
N GLU A 475 4.42 -29.06 11.59
CA GLU A 475 4.68 -28.45 12.89
C GLU A 475 6.08 -27.84 12.96
N SER A 476 7.09 -28.53 12.42
CA SER A 476 8.46 -28.02 12.35
C SER A 476 8.56 -26.73 11.53
N GLU A 477 7.96 -26.69 10.32
CA GLU A 477 8.01 -25.49 9.47
C GLU A 477 7.16 -24.36 10.05
N ALA A 478 5.99 -24.67 10.61
CA ALA A 478 5.14 -23.70 11.28
C ALA A 478 5.84 -23.04 12.48
N ARG A 479 6.59 -23.82 13.29
CA ARG A 479 7.40 -23.28 14.38
C ARG A 479 8.54 -22.41 13.89
N HIS A 480 9.20 -22.82 12.79
CA HIS A 480 10.22 -21.99 12.17
C HIS A 480 9.64 -20.62 11.77
N VAL A 481 8.50 -20.60 11.07
CA VAL A 481 7.84 -19.34 10.70
C VAL A 481 7.38 -18.55 11.93
N ALA A 482 6.80 -19.23 12.94
CA ALA A 482 6.41 -18.59 14.19
C ALA A 482 7.61 -17.94 14.91
N SER A 483 8.79 -18.56 14.90
CA SER A 483 10.01 -17.97 15.49
C SER A 483 10.42 -16.67 14.77
N LEU A 484 10.27 -16.59 13.44
CA LEU A 484 10.52 -15.34 12.68
C LEU A 484 9.61 -14.20 13.12
N PHE A 485 8.32 -14.51 13.38
CA PHE A 485 7.39 -13.52 13.92
C PHE A 485 7.76 -13.08 15.33
N VAL A 486 8.10 -14.02 16.21
CA VAL A 486 8.52 -13.71 17.59
C VAL A 486 9.76 -12.82 17.57
N ASP A 487 10.77 -13.16 16.77
CA ASP A 487 11.99 -12.36 16.64
C ASP A 487 11.69 -10.94 16.11
N ASN A 488 10.85 -10.81 15.09
CA ASN A 488 10.43 -9.51 14.59
C ASN A 488 9.65 -8.71 15.63
N PHE A 489 8.82 -9.39 16.43
CA PHE A 489 7.90 -8.72 17.37
C PHE A 489 8.62 -8.16 18.61
N LYS A 490 9.84 -8.60 18.93
CA LYS A 490 10.66 -8.10 20.06
C LYS A 490 10.79 -6.59 20.06
N GLN A 491 10.81 -5.94 18.89
CA GLN A 491 10.88 -4.48 18.78
C GLN A 491 9.64 -3.76 19.32
N PHE A 492 8.52 -4.46 19.48
CA PHE A 492 7.25 -3.90 19.99
C PHE A 492 6.97 -4.31 21.43
N GLU A 493 7.76 -5.23 22.01
CA GLU A 493 7.62 -5.64 23.41
C GLU A 493 7.75 -4.41 24.33
N GLY A 494 6.88 -4.33 25.32
CA GLY A 494 6.81 -3.17 26.22
C GLY A 494 6.01 -1.98 25.67
N SER A 495 5.68 -1.96 24.38
CA SER A 495 4.84 -0.93 23.75
C SER A 495 3.41 -1.42 23.45
N VAL A 496 3.13 -2.69 23.69
CA VAL A 496 1.83 -3.34 23.52
C VAL A 496 1.46 -4.14 24.79
N SER A 497 0.20 -4.60 24.89
CA SER A 497 -0.21 -5.45 25.99
C SER A 497 0.52 -6.81 25.96
N SER A 498 0.72 -7.42 27.14
CA SER A 498 1.31 -8.76 27.26
C SER A 498 0.51 -9.82 26.50
N GLU A 499 -0.81 -9.66 26.41
CA GLU A 499 -1.68 -10.55 25.64
C GLU A 499 -1.39 -10.53 24.16
N VAL A 500 -1.08 -9.35 23.59
CA VAL A 500 -0.66 -9.19 22.18
C VAL A 500 0.74 -9.75 22.00
N ALA A 501 1.68 -9.43 22.87
CA ALA A 501 3.07 -9.89 22.78
C ALA A 501 3.18 -11.43 22.84
N SER A 502 2.28 -12.10 23.56
CA SER A 502 2.32 -13.56 23.75
C SER A 502 1.52 -14.38 22.72
N VAL A 503 0.99 -13.77 21.66
CA VAL A 503 0.09 -14.43 20.69
C VAL A 503 0.64 -15.76 20.18
N LEU A 504 1.91 -15.83 19.76
CA LEU A 504 2.50 -17.07 19.26
C LEU A 504 3.18 -17.91 20.32
N THR A 505 3.65 -17.31 21.43
CA THR A 505 4.29 -18.03 22.52
C THR A 505 3.31 -18.83 23.38
N SER A 506 2.04 -18.43 23.38
CA SER A 506 0.96 -19.12 24.11
C SER A 506 0.12 -20.05 23.23
N ALA A 507 0.40 -20.15 21.94
CA ALA A 507 -0.38 -20.97 21.02
C ALA A 507 -0.20 -22.48 21.30
N PRO A 508 -1.28 -23.28 21.22
CA PRO A 508 -1.23 -24.71 21.52
C PRO A 508 -0.49 -25.52 20.44
N HIS A 509 0.13 -26.61 20.86
CA HIS A 509 0.66 -27.63 19.95
C HIS A 509 -0.44 -28.41 19.26
N ALA A 510 -0.09 -29.18 18.19
CA ALA A 510 -1.00 -30.13 17.56
C ALA A 510 -1.63 -31.12 18.54
N ASN A 511 -0.96 -31.40 19.66
CA ASN A 511 -1.42 -32.30 20.73
C ASN A 511 -2.13 -31.56 21.90
N GLY A 512 -2.47 -30.29 21.76
CA GLY A 512 -3.18 -29.52 22.77
C GLY A 512 -2.33 -28.96 23.94
N THR A 513 -1.00 -29.10 23.89
CA THR A 513 -0.09 -28.49 24.88
C THR A 513 0.35 -27.07 24.45
N PRO A 514 0.62 -26.14 25.39
CA PRO A 514 1.16 -24.81 25.05
C PRO A 514 2.48 -24.88 24.27
N SER A 515 2.71 -23.95 23.37
CA SER A 515 3.93 -23.89 22.57
C SER A 515 5.16 -23.52 23.40
N PRO A 516 6.29 -24.22 23.29
CA PRO A 516 7.54 -23.84 23.95
C PRO A 516 8.35 -22.81 23.14
N LEU A 517 7.69 -21.95 22.38
CA LEU A 517 8.35 -20.83 21.70
C LEU A 517 8.62 -19.72 22.74
N SER A 518 9.68 -19.87 23.51
CA SER A 518 10.20 -18.87 24.44
C SER A 518 11.63 -18.47 24.08
#